data_ee0623e1fcf6f455ad01dae53ccc82eb
#
_entry.id   ee0623e1fcf6f455ad01dae53ccc82eb
#
_cell.length_a   1.000
_cell.length_b   1.000
_cell.length_c   1.000
_cell.angle_alpha   90.00
_cell.angle_beta   90.00
_cell.angle_gamma   90.00
#
_symmetry.space_group_name_H-M   'P 1'
#
loop_
_entity.id
_entity.type
_entity.pdbx_description
1 polymer ?
#
loop_
_entity_poly.entity_id
_entity_poly.type
_entity_poly.pdbx_seq_one_letter_code
_entity_poly.pdbx_strand_id
1 'polypeptide(L)'
;MKTNNLCKIENYYVYLPRINGKEMRRLRKKAFFRSVTSNVIMDFRAKVEQLVHEFLETRKDLYLVDLKISAGDDVTVILDGDEGLSLQDCLDASRAIEFNLDREEHDFSLQVMSPGLSEPLKLPRQFKKNMGREIEVLLNSDEKIQGEVVAVDDEKETLVLRYRRPKLIGKGKEDVVENKEIPYTDIKKALVVIKF
;
A
#
# COMPACT_ATOMS: atom_id res chain seq x y z
N MET A 1 -41.10 9.16 1.47
CA MET A 1 -40.23 8.84 0.32
C MET A 1 -38.92 9.57 0.48
N LYS A 2 -37.82 8.85 0.76
CA LYS A 2 -36.47 9.44 0.90
C LYS A 2 -35.84 9.50 -0.48
N THR A 3 -35.74 10.68 -1.05
CA THR A 3 -35.04 10.91 -2.32
C THR A 3 -33.52 10.85 -2.04
N ASN A 4 -32.86 9.81 -2.52
CA ASN A 4 -31.42 9.68 -2.48
C ASN A 4 -30.75 10.74 -3.36
N ASN A 5 -29.98 11.63 -2.77
CA ASN A 5 -29.16 12.62 -3.49
C ASN A 5 -27.86 11.97 -4.03
N LEU A 6 -28.01 10.95 -4.87
CA LEU A 6 -26.87 10.37 -5.60
C LEU A 6 -26.82 11.04 -6.99
N CYS A 7 -25.71 11.68 -7.30
CA CYS A 7 -25.42 12.19 -8.63
C CYS A 7 -24.35 11.30 -9.28
N LYS A 8 -24.64 10.79 -10.47
CA LYS A 8 -23.70 10.02 -11.27
C LYS A 8 -22.87 11.00 -12.11
N ILE A 9 -21.56 11.05 -11.86
CA ILE A 9 -20.61 11.80 -12.67
C ILE A 9 -19.65 10.77 -13.24
N GLU A 10 -19.78 10.52 -14.52
CA GLU A 10 -19.03 9.50 -15.26
C GLU A 10 -18.94 8.19 -14.48
N ASN A 11 -18.31 7.34 -14.27
CA ASN A 11 -18.42 6.02 -13.61
C ASN A 11 -18.48 6.03 -12.08
N TYR A 12 -18.67 7.20 -11.41
CA TYR A 12 -18.67 7.30 -9.95
C TYR A 12 -19.99 7.87 -9.41
N TYR A 13 -20.44 7.32 -8.26
CA TYR A 13 -21.56 7.85 -7.50
C TYR A 13 -21.04 8.73 -6.36
N VAL A 14 -21.37 10.02 -6.37
CA VAL A 14 -20.95 10.97 -5.32
C VAL A 14 -22.16 11.36 -4.48
N TYR A 15 -22.02 11.26 -3.18
CA TYR A 15 -23.03 11.73 -2.22
C TYR A 15 -22.92 13.26 -2.08
N LEU A 16 -23.95 13.99 -2.49
CA LEU A 16 -23.98 15.45 -2.36
C LEU A 16 -24.78 15.82 -1.10
N PRO A 17 -24.23 16.64 -0.19
CA PRO A 17 -25.01 17.21 0.89
C PRO A 17 -26.09 18.16 0.37
N ARG A 18 -27.21 18.31 1.11
CA ARG A 18 -28.28 19.25 0.75
C ARG A 18 -27.76 20.69 0.73
N ILE A 19 -27.53 21.21 -0.46
CA ILE A 19 -27.13 22.60 -0.70
C ILE A 19 -28.28 23.36 -1.39
N ASN A 20 -28.44 24.65 -1.03
CA ASN A 20 -29.50 25.48 -1.62
C ASN A 20 -29.17 25.87 -3.08
N GLY A 21 -30.19 26.25 -3.86
CA GLY A 21 -30.06 26.50 -5.29
C GLY A 21 -29.09 27.61 -5.72
N LYS A 22 -28.75 28.56 -4.81
CA LYS A 22 -27.74 29.60 -5.08
C LYS A 22 -26.32 29.05 -4.97
N GLU A 23 -26.10 28.20 -4.02
CA GLU A 23 -24.81 27.50 -3.80
C GLU A 23 -24.52 26.49 -4.89
N MET A 24 -25.56 25.78 -5.39
CA MET A 24 -25.47 24.91 -6.57
C MET A 24 -25.04 25.67 -7.83
N ARG A 25 -25.57 26.89 -8.07
CA ARG A 25 -25.13 27.71 -9.20
C ARG A 25 -23.69 28.19 -9.07
N ARG A 26 -23.25 28.48 -7.85
CA ARG A 26 -21.86 28.88 -7.56
C ARG A 26 -20.89 27.70 -7.73
N LEU A 27 -21.29 26.51 -7.29
CA LEU A 27 -20.52 25.28 -7.44
C LEU A 27 -20.49 24.80 -8.90
N ARG A 28 -21.60 24.90 -9.66
CA ARG A 28 -21.61 24.63 -11.11
C ARG A 28 -20.71 25.57 -11.89
N LYS A 29 -20.67 26.86 -11.57
CA LYS A 29 -19.70 27.79 -12.19
C LYS A 29 -18.26 27.45 -11.81
N LYS A 30 -17.97 27.09 -10.54
CA LYS A 30 -16.65 26.65 -10.12
C LYS A 30 -16.28 25.27 -10.71
N ALA A 31 -17.20 24.32 -10.78
CA ALA A 31 -16.97 23.01 -11.41
C ALA A 31 -16.81 23.12 -12.92
N PHE A 32 -17.59 23.97 -13.60
CA PHE A 32 -17.43 24.25 -15.02
C PHE A 32 -16.11 24.97 -15.31
N PHE A 33 -15.71 25.93 -14.49
CA PHE A 33 -14.41 26.60 -14.62
C PHE A 33 -13.25 25.63 -14.29
N ARG A 34 -13.43 24.72 -13.34
CA ARG A 34 -12.47 23.64 -13.06
C ARG A 34 -12.41 22.61 -14.18
N SER A 35 -13.54 22.24 -14.79
CA SER A 35 -13.55 21.25 -15.89
C SER A 35 -12.99 21.81 -17.20
N VAL A 36 -13.04 23.13 -17.39
CA VAL A 36 -12.40 23.81 -18.55
C VAL A 36 -10.92 24.08 -18.29
N THR A 37 -10.51 24.20 -17.01
CA THR A 37 -9.10 24.34 -16.62
C THR A 37 -8.42 23.01 -16.25
N SER A 38 -9.20 21.92 -16.08
CA SER A 38 -8.66 20.59 -15.74
C SER A 38 -8.16 19.78 -16.95
N ASN A 39 -8.15 20.35 -18.14
CA ASN A 39 -7.33 19.84 -19.25
C ASN A 39 -5.92 20.40 -19.24
N VAL A 40 -5.53 21.13 -18.19
CA VAL A 40 -4.19 21.68 -18.06
C VAL A 40 -3.79 21.58 -16.60
N ILE A 41 -2.75 20.79 -16.37
CA ILE A 41 -2.03 20.55 -15.12
C ILE A 41 -2.68 19.44 -14.27
N MET A 42 -2.58 18.21 -14.72
CA MET A 42 -2.44 17.11 -13.78
C MET A 42 -1.19 17.42 -12.96
N ASP A 43 -1.36 17.58 -11.64
CA ASP A 43 -0.25 17.72 -10.71
C ASP A 43 0.76 16.58 -11.01
N PHE A 44 2.03 16.90 -11.12
CA PHE A 44 3.11 15.93 -11.41
C PHE A 44 2.96 14.65 -10.60
N ARG A 45 2.62 14.81 -9.32
CA ARG A 45 2.34 13.69 -8.42
C ARG A 45 1.20 12.79 -8.91
N ALA A 46 0.07 13.37 -9.31
CA ALA A 46 -1.08 12.61 -9.80
C ALA A 46 -0.76 11.87 -11.09
N LYS A 47 0.07 12.45 -11.96
CA LYS A 47 0.52 11.79 -13.19
C LYS A 47 1.45 10.61 -12.90
N VAL A 48 2.40 10.76 -11.97
CA VAL A 48 3.26 9.65 -11.53
C VAL A 48 2.44 8.52 -10.92
N GLU A 49 1.50 8.84 -10.02
CA GLU A 49 0.61 7.85 -9.41
C GLU A 49 -0.19 7.09 -10.49
N GLN A 50 -0.74 7.78 -11.48
CA GLN A 50 -1.45 7.17 -12.59
C GLN A 50 -0.57 6.21 -13.39
N LEU A 51 0.64 6.63 -13.79
CA LEU A 51 1.57 5.80 -14.56
C LEU A 51 1.99 4.53 -13.82
N VAL A 52 2.23 4.64 -12.51
CA VAL A 52 2.51 3.48 -11.66
C VAL A 52 1.32 2.52 -11.66
N HIS A 53 0.09 3.02 -11.53
CA HIS A 53 -1.11 2.19 -11.56
C HIS A 53 -1.31 1.53 -12.93
N GLU A 54 -1.15 2.26 -14.03
CA GLU A 54 -1.26 1.74 -15.39
C GLU A 54 -0.23 0.61 -15.63
N PHE A 55 1.00 0.77 -15.17
CA PHE A 55 2.01 -0.29 -15.23
C PHE A 55 1.57 -1.54 -14.43
N LEU A 56 1.10 -1.36 -13.20
CA LEU A 56 0.66 -2.47 -12.33
C LEU A 56 -0.62 -3.15 -12.84
N GLU A 57 -1.45 -2.48 -13.63
CA GLU A 57 -2.58 -3.13 -14.30
C GLU A 57 -2.13 -4.19 -15.32
N THR A 58 -0.98 -4.01 -15.94
CA THR A 58 -0.38 -4.96 -16.89
C THR A 58 0.38 -6.10 -16.19
N ARG A 59 0.79 -5.90 -14.92
CA ARG A 59 1.61 -6.81 -14.12
C ARG A 59 0.93 -7.07 -12.77
N LYS A 60 -0.08 -7.95 -12.79
CA LYS A 60 -0.88 -8.30 -11.59
C LYS A 60 -0.10 -9.06 -10.50
N ASP A 61 1.02 -9.63 -10.87
CA ASP A 61 2.00 -10.26 -9.98
C ASP A 61 2.79 -9.25 -9.12
N LEU A 62 2.85 -7.98 -9.56
CA LEU A 62 3.52 -6.90 -8.87
C LEU A 62 2.53 -6.01 -8.12
N TYR A 63 3.02 -5.29 -7.10
CA TYR A 63 2.21 -4.32 -6.36
C TYR A 63 3.05 -3.19 -5.78
N LEU A 64 2.40 -2.05 -5.59
CA LEU A 64 3.00 -0.87 -4.97
C LEU A 64 3.04 -1.04 -3.45
N VAL A 65 4.22 -0.92 -2.86
CA VAL A 65 4.42 -0.91 -1.41
C VAL A 65 4.43 0.52 -0.88
N ASP A 66 5.10 1.43 -1.59
CA ASP A 66 5.18 2.84 -1.20
C ASP A 66 5.53 3.72 -2.41
N LEU A 67 5.04 4.96 -2.41
CA LEU A 67 5.39 5.99 -3.39
C LEU A 67 5.71 7.28 -2.65
N LYS A 68 6.93 7.73 -2.77
CA LYS A 68 7.44 8.97 -2.18
C LYS A 68 7.82 9.94 -3.28
N ILE A 69 7.31 11.15 -3.18
CA ILE A 69 7.67 12.25 -4.08
C ILE A 69 8.06 13.42 -3.18
N SER A 70 9.32 13.86 -3.31
CA SER A 70 9.84 15.00 -2.56
C SER A 70 9.37 16.34 -3.15
N ALA A 71 9.61 17.43 -2.43
CA ALA A 71 9.32 18.77 -2.92
C ALA A 71 10.22 19.20 -4.12
N GLY A 72 11.28 18.43 -4.39
CA GLY A 72 12.18 18.64 -5.54
C GLY A 72 11.93 17.65 -6.68
N ASP A 73 10.73 17.08 -6.77
CA ASP A 73 10.32 16.11 -7.78
C ASP A 73 11.18 14.82 -7.81
N ASP A 74 11.85 14.49 -6.67
CA ASP A 74 12.51 13.19 -6.54
C ASP A 74 11.46 12.11 -6.26
N VAL A 75 11.29 11.21 -7.20
CA VAL A 75 10.31 10.13 -7.17
C VAL A 75 10.98 8.84 -6.74
N THR A 76 10.49 8.22 -5.66
CA THR A 76 10.89 6.88 -5.23
C THR A 76 9.68 5.95 -5.25
N VAL A 77 9.72 4.96 -6.12
CA VAL A 77 8.69 3.92 -6.27
C VAL A 77 9.21 2.64 -5.64
N ILE A 78 8.53 2.16 -4.61
CA ILE A 78 8.86 0.89 -3.95
C ILE A 78 7.84 -0.15 -4.39
N LEU A 79 8.28 -1.11 -5.19
CA LEU A 79 7.47 -2.21 -5.71
C LEU A 79 7.87 -3.52 -5.05
N ASP A 80 6.93 -4.44 -4.96
CA ASP A 80 7.21 -5.82 -4.59
C ASP A 80 6.38 -6.76 -5.46
N GLY A 81 6.69 -8.05 -5.46
CA GLY A 81 5.99 -9.07 -6.23
C GLY A 81 5.70 -10.31 -5.40
N ASP A 82 4.68 -11.07 -5.75
CA ASP A 82 4.27 -12.30 -5.06
C ASP A 82 5.41 -13.34 -5.01
N GLU A 83 6.12 -13.50 -6.12
CA GLU A 83 7.30 -14.37 -6.25
C GLU A 83 8.63 -13.64 -6.01
N GLY A 84 8.56 -12.33 -5.72
CA GLY A 84 9.71 -11.43 -5.62
C GLY A 84 9.73 -10.39 -6.74
N LEU A 85 10.68 -9.48 -6.68
CA LEU A 85 10.90 -8.44 -7.68
C LEU A 85 12.25 -8.64 -8.34
N SER A 86 12.28 -8.77 -9.66
CA SER A 86 13.52 -8.86 -10.42
C SER A 86 14.05 -7.47 -10.80
N LEU A 87 15.32 -7.38 -11.15
CA LEU A 87 15.91 -6.16 -11.70
C LEU A 87 15.20 -5.73 -13.00
N GLN A 88 14.78 -6.71 -13.82
CA GLN A 88 14.07 -6.42 -15.06
C GLN A 88 12.71 -5.75 -14.79
N ASP A 89 11.97 -6.20 -13.76
CA ASP A 89 10.70 -5.57 -13.36
C ASP A 89 10.90 -4.11 -12.94
N CYS A 90 11.99 -3.81 -12.21
CA CYS A 90 12.33 -2.44 -11.85
C CYS A 90 12.64 -1.58 -13.08
N LEU A 91 13.38 -2.13 -14.05
CA LEU A 91 13.71 -1.42 -15.30
C LEU A 91 12.47 -1.17 -16.15
N ASP A 92 11.58 -2.15 -16.26
CA ASP A 92 10.35 -2.02 -17.04
C ASP A 92 9.40 -1.01 -16.41
N ALA A 93 9.26 -1.00 -15.08
CA ALA A 93 8.52 0.01 -14.35
C ALA A 93 9.12 1.41 -14.52
N SER A 94 10.46 1.53 -14.41
CA SER A 94 11.16 2.80 -14.59
C SER A 94 10.89 3.37 -15.98
N ARG A 95 11.01 2.56 -17.03
CA ARG A 95 10.76 2.97 -18.43
C ARG A 95 9.30 3.36 -18.64
N ALA A 96 8.35 2.57 -18.09
CA ALA A 96 6.92 2.85 -18.22
C ALA A 96 6.55 4.20 -17.61
N ILE A 97 7.22 4.62 -16.54
CA ILE A 97 7.00 5.90 -15.88
C ILE A 97 7.77 7.01 -16.62
N GLU A 98 9.08 6.86 -16.82
CA GLU A 98 9.97 7.89 -17.31
C GLU A 98 9.63 8.33 -18.73
N PHE A 99 9.28 7.41 -19.65
CA PHE A 99 8.97 7.74 -21.04
C PHE A 99 7.63 8.48 -21.22
N ASN A 100 6.81 8.51 -20.19
CA ASN A 100 5.52 9.19 -20.18
C ASN A 100 5.51 10.48 -19.34
N LEU A 101 6.67 10.86 -18.79
CA LEU A 101 6.89 12.13 -18.10
C LEU A 101 7.72 13.08 -18.97
N ASP A 102 7.39 14.37 -18.93
CA ASP A 102 8.11 15.40 -19.66
C ASP A 102 9.20 16.02 -18.78
N ARG A 103 10.46 15.84 -19.17
CA ARG A 103 11.62 16.42 -18.47
C ARG A 103 11.79 17.92 -18.72
N GLU A 104 11.14 18.47 -19.77
CA GLU A 104 11.16 19.91 -20.02
C GLU A 104 10.21 20.66 -19.08
N GLU A 105 9.12 19.98 -18.64
CA GLU A 105 8.17 20.54 -17.68
C GLU A 105 8.63 20.35 -16.22
N HIS A 106 9.26 19.20 -15.92
CA HIS A 106 9.70 18.81 -14.57
C HIS A 106 11.10 18.21 -14.60
N ASP A 107 12.03 18.83 -13.87
CA ASP A 107 13.35 18.23 -13.62
C ASP A 107 13.26 17.26 -12.47
N PHE A 108 12.99 15.99 -12.77
CA PHE A 108 12.76 14.94 -11.78
C PHE A 108 13.86 13.88 -11.77
N SER A 109 14.07 13.28 -10.60
CA SER A 109 14.79 12.02 -10.48
C SER A 109 13.80 10.88 -10.23
N LEU A 110 14.04 9.70 -10.80
CA LEU A 110 13.22 8.52 -10.64
C LEU A 110 14.05 7.34 -10.14
N GLN A 111 13.63 6.76 -9.02
CA GLN A 111 14.20 5.54 -8.47
C GLN A 111 13.09 4.51 -8.29
N VAL A 112 13.28 3.33 -8.89
CA VAL A 112 12.39 2.17 -8.71
C VAL A 112 13.18 1.07 -8.00
N MET A 113 12.67 0.60 -6.87
CA MET A 113 13.38 -0.35 -6.03
C MET A 113 12.42 -1.33 -5.32
N SER A 114 12.98 -2.44 -4.83
CA SER A 114 12.28 -3.33 -3.91
C SER A 114 12.37 -2.81 -2.48
N PRO A 115 11.46 -3.22 -1.58
CA PRO A 115 11.60 -2.95 -0.16
C PRO A 115 12.86 -3.60 0.37
N GLY A 116 13.60 -2.87 1.21
CA GLY A 116 14.79 -3.40 1.88
C GLY A 116 14.42 -4.52 2.85
N LEU A 117 15.35 -5.46 3.07
CA LEU A 117 15.16 -6.59 3.99
C LEU A 117 14.88 -6.15 5.45
N SER A 118 15.33 -4.95 5.82
CA SER A 118 15.10 -4.34 7.14
C SER A 118 13.86 -3.44 7.19
N GLU A 119 13.17 -3.29 6.06
CA GLU A 119 11.94 -2.51 6.00
C GLU A 119 10.75 -3.29 6.57
N PRO A 120 9.86 -2.62 7.30
CA PRO A 120 8.69 -3.29 7.84
C PRO A 120 7.70 -3.71 6.74
N LEU A 121 7.11 -4.87 6.93
CA LEU A 121 5.99 -5.34 6.12
C LEU A 121 4.78 -4.44 6.38
N LYS A 122 4.18 -3.91 5.31
CA LYS A 122 3.07 -2.94 5.38
C LYS A 122 1.75 -3.52 4.84
N LEU A 123 1.83 -4.45 3.91
CA LEU A 123 0.69 -4.94 3.15
C LEU A 123 0.40 -6.42 3.44
N PRO A 124 -0.88 -6.84 3.46
CA PRO A 124 -1.26 -8.25 3.60
C PRO A 124 -0.57 -9.17 2.61
N ARG A 125 -0.38 -8.70 1.38
CA ARG A 125 0.29 -9.43 0.30
C ARG A 125 1.74 -9.77 0.62
N GLN A 126 2.44 -8.89 1.37
CA GLN A 126 3.80 -9.15 1.84
C GLN A 126 3.83 -10.24 2.92
N PHE A 127 2.82 -10.33 3.79
CA PHE A 127 2.72 -11.42 4.76
C PHE A 127 2.47 -12.76 4.07
N LYS A 128 1.63 -12.80 3.02
CA LYS A 128 1.40 -14.00 2.21
C LYS A 128 2.67 -14.51 1.54
N LYS A 129 3.44 -13.61 0.93
CA LYS A 129 4.74 -13.92 0.33
C LYS A 129 5.71 -14.54 1.33
N ASN A 130 5.60 -14.16 2.60
CA ASN A 130 6.47 -14.65 3.67
C ASN A 130 5.87 -15.81 4.48
N MET A 131 4.85 -16.51 3.96
CA MET A 131 4.36 -17.74 4.59
C MET A 131 5.47 -18.78 4.71
N GLY A 132 5.54 -19.45 5.86
CA GLY A 132 6.60 -20.40 6.20
C GLY A 132 7.91 -19.75 6.64
N ARG A 133 8.02 -18.41 6.58
CA ARG A 133 9.19 -17.67 7.08
C ARG A 133 8.93 -17.15 8.47
N GLU A 134 10.02 -16.92 9.18
CA GLU A 134 9.99 -16.35 10.53
C GLU A 134 9.96 -14.81 10.45
N ILE A 135 9.04 -14.20 11.18
CA ILE A 135 8.92 -12.75 11.31
C ILE A 135 8.90 -12.34 12.78
N GLU A 136 9.37 -11.14 13.06
CA GLU A 136 9.22 -10.45 14.35
C GLU A 136 8.09 -9.43 14.22
N VAL A 137 7.06 -9.55 15.05
CA VAL A 137 5.92 -8.63 15.11
C VAL A 137 5.96 -7.87 16.41
N LEU A 138 5.96 -6.54 16.34
CA LEU A 138 5.73 -5.65 17.45
C LEU A 138 4.27 -5.22 17.43
N LEU A 139 3.54 -5.50 18.49
CA LEU A 139 2.13 -5.10 18.65
C LEU A 139 2.01 -3.67 19.17
N ASN A 140 0.81 -3.09 19.04
CA ASN A 140 0.48 -1.78 19.65
C ASN A 140 0.58 -1.79 21.18
N SER A 141 0.48 -2.97 21.81
CA SER A 141 0.75 -3.18 23.24
C SER A 141 2.23 -3.19 23.63
N ASP A 142 3.14 -2.93 22.67
CA ASP A 142 4.59 -3.07 22.79
C ASP A 142 5.08 -4.52 23.07
N GLU A 143 4.19 -5.51 22.96
CA GLU A 143 4.57 -6.93 22.99
C GLU A 143 5.29 -7.31 21.70
N LYS A 144 6.44 -7.98 21.82
CA LYS A 144 7.18 -8.56 20.69
C LYS A 144 6.92 -10.05 20.59
N ILE A 145 6.57 -10.50 19.40
CA ILE A 145 6.34 -11.91 19.10
C ILE A 145 7.17 -12.27 17.87
N GLN A 146 8.02 -13.27 18.02
CA GLN A 146 8.79 -13.83 16.92
C GLN A 146 8.23 -15.21 16.61
N GLY A 147 7.88 -15.46 15.37
CA GLY A 147 7.29 -16.73 14.96
C GLY A 147 7.20 -16.89 13.45
N GLU A 148 6.85 -18.11 13.05
CA GLU A 148 6.62 -18.48 11.66
C GLU A 148 5.22 -18.05 11.22
N VAL A 149 5.10 -17.46 10.02
CA VAL A 149 3.82 -17.15 9.39
C VAL A 149 3.17 -18.44 8.91
N VAL A 150 2.08 -18.85 9.54
CA VAL A 150 1.37 -20.09 9.20
C VAL A 150 0.21 -19.86 8.27
N ALA A 151 -0.54 -18.78 8.49
CA ALA A 151 -1.68 -18.42 7.67
C ALA A 151 -1.89 -16.90 7.64
N VAL A 152 -2.51 -16.45 6.56
CA VAL A 152 -2.96 -15.07 6.36
C VAL A 152 -4.39 -15.13 5.89
N ASP A 153 -5.29 -14.51 6.62
CA ASP A 153 -6.72 -14.46 6.33
C ASP A 153 -7.09 -13.02 5.92
N ASP A 154 -7.35 -12.82 4.63
CA ASP A 154 -7.70 -11.49 4.10
C ASP A 154 -9.12 -11.08 4.49
N GLU A 155 -10.04 -12.03 4.64
CA GLU A 155 -11.44 -11.71 4.98
C GLU A 155 -11.55 -11.22 6.42
N LYS A 156 -10.75 -11.81 7.30
CA LYS A 156 -10.69 -11.42 8.72
C LYS A 156 -9.63 -10.36 9.00
N GLU A 157 -8.81 -10.02 8.01
CA GLU A 157 -7.67 -9.12 8.18
C GLU A 157 -6.73 -9.55 9.31
N THR A 158 -6.42 -10.86 9.37
CA THR A 158 -5.61 -11.46 10.43
C THR A 158 -4.41 -12.23 9.92
N LEU A 159 -3.37 -12.25 10.76
CA LEU A 159 -2.15 -13.00 10.60
C LEU A 159 -2.07 -14.08 11.68
N VAL A 160 -1.77 -15.31 11.30
CA VAL A 160 -1.53 -16.41 12.25
C VAL A 160 -0.04 -16.70 12.34
N LEU A 161 0.51 -16.50 13.54
CA LEU A 161 1.90 -16.82 13.85
C LEU A 161 1.99 -18.08 14.73
N ARG A 162 2.88 -18.98 14.33
CA ARG A 162 3.34 -20.09 15.17
C ARG A 162 4.61 -19.67 15.90
N TYR A 163 4.55 -19.59 17.21
CA TYR A 163 5.68 -19.14 18.02
C TYR A 163 5.95 -20.06 19.20
N ARG A 164 7.15 -20.00 19.75
CA ARG A 164 7.55 -20.75 20.94
C ARG A 164 7.46 -19.85 22.15
N ARG A 165 6.77 -20.35 23.17
CA ARG A 165 6.66 -19.66 24.45
C ARG A 165 7.16 -20.55 25.57
N PRO A 166 8.08 -20.07 26.42
CA PRO A 166 8.46 -20.81 27.61
C PRO A 166 7.29 -20.87 28.58
N LYS A 167 6.84 -22.08 28.91
CA LYS A 167 5.78 -22.33 29.89
C LYS A 167 6.35 -23.08 31.07
N LEU A 168 6.02 -22.65 32.28
CA LEU A 168 6.37 -23.38 33.51
C LEU A 168 5.51 -24.64 33.61
N ILE A 169 6.14 -25.81 33.54
CA ILE A 169 5.50 -27.11 33.72
C ILE A 169 6.14 -27.78 34.93
N GLY A 170 5.43 -27.80 36.04
CA GLY A 170 5.95 -28.31 37.31
C GLY A 170 7.13 -27.47 37.82
N LYS A 171 8.34 -28.12 38.00
CA LYS A 171 9.57 -27.46 38.45
C LYS A 171 10.51 -27.03 37.29
N GLY A 172 10.08 -27.26 36.03
CA GLY A 172 10.87 -26.95 34.82
C GLY A 172 10.22 -25.92 33.93
N LYS A 173 10.98 -25.44 32.91
CA LYS A 173 10.48 -24.63 31.79
C LYS A 173 10.53 -25.51 30.55
N GLU A 174 9.43 -25.62 29.84
CA GLU A 174 9.37 -26.24 28.51
C GLU A 174 8.85 -25.23 27.49
N ASP A 175 9.41 -25.30 26.26
CA ASP A 175 8.94 -24.49 25.17
C ASP A 175 7.70 -25.12 24.56
N VAL A 176 6.57 -24.43 24.68
CA VAL A 176 5.31 -24.82 24.07
C VAL A 176 5.13 -24.06 22.77
N VAL A 177 4.78 -24.78 21.71
CA VAL A 177 4.44 -24.19 20.41
C VAL A 177 2.97 -23.81 20.45
N GLU A 178 2.69 -22.53 20.25
CA GLU A 178 1.34 -21.97 20.22
C GLU A 178 1.12 -21.22 18.90
N ASN A 179 -0.13 -21.20 18.42
CA ASN A 179 -0.54 -20.34 17.31
C ASN A 179 -1.29 -19.13 17.90
N LYS A 180 -0.90 -17.92 17.45
CA LYS A 180 -1.58 -16.68 17.82
C LYS A 180 -2.12 -16.01 16.58
N GLU A 181 -3.41 -15.76 16.58
CA GLU A 181 -4.10 -14.95 15.56
C GLU A 181 -3.96 -13.47 15.96
N ILE A 182 -3.48 -12.64 15.03
CA ILE A 182 -3.17 -11.24 15.26
C ILE A 182 -3.86 -10.41 14.17
N PRO A 183 -4.82 -9.54 14.53
CA PRO A 183 -5.40 -8.58 13.59
C PRO A 183 -4.32 -7.63 13.07
N TYR A 184 -4.40 -7.25 11.79
CA TYR A 184 -3.45 -6.28 11.21
C TYR A 184 -3.48 -4.93 11.94
N THR A 185 -4.65 -4.53 12.45
CA THR A 185 -4.83 -3.31 13.24
C THR A 185 -4.00 -3.27 14.52
N ASP A 186 -3.65 -4.44 15.06
CA ASP A 186 -2.87 -4.54 16.28
C ASP A 186 -1.35 -4.56 16.03
N ILE A 187 -0.95 -4.64 14.76
CA ILE A 187 0.45 -4.67 14.36
C ILE A 187 1.01 -3.26 14.24
N LYS A 188 1.94 -2.90 15.10
CA LYS A 188 2.70 -1.65 15.04
C LYS A 188 3.85 -1.73 14.02
N LYS A 189 4.52 -2.88 13.96
CA LYS A 189 5.64 -3.14 13.05
C LYS A 189 5.86 -4.64 12.89
N ALA A 190 6.14 -5.09 11.67
CA ALA A 190 6.52 -6.46 11.38
C ALA A 190 7.77 -6.50 10.52
N LEU A 191 8.74 -7.34 10.87
CA LEU A 191 10.03 -7.49 10.18
C LEU A 191 10.29 -8.96 9.87
N VAL A 192 10.87 -9.24 8.71
CA VAL A 192 11.33 -10.59 8.38
C VAL A 192 12.63 -10.89 9.15
N VAL A 193 12.68 -12.03 9.80
CA VAL A 193 13.91 -12.49 10.50
C VAL A 193 14.85 -13.13 9.48
N ILE A 194 16.03 -12.52 9.32
CA ILE A 194 17.07 -13.03 8.43
C ILE A 194 17.95 -13.97 9.24
N LYS A 195 18.04 -15.23 8.81
CA LYS A 195 18.98 -16.21 9.37
C LYS A 195 20.18 -16.30 8.43
N PHE A 196 21.36 -16.06 8.96
CA PHE A 196 22.64 -16.22 8.27
C PHE A 196 23.24 -17.59 8.60
#